data_5b3b181b2ac88e524feb705d6c892f74
#
_entry.id   5b3b181b2ac88e524feb705d6c892f74
#
_cell.length_a   1.000
_cell.length_b   1.000
_cell.length_c   1.000
_cell.angle_alpha   90.00
_cell.angle_beta   90.00
_cell.angle_gamma   90.00
#
_symmetry.space_group_name_H-M   'P 1'
#
loop_
_entity.id
_entity.type
_entity.pdbx_description
1 polymer ?
#
loop_
_entity_poly.entity_id
_entity_poly.type
_entity_poly.pdbx_seq_one_letter_code
_entity_poly.pdbx_strand_id
1 'polypeptide(L)'
;MRLISLILLFLLSGTVSAQKVEWYTTTQTSPWVKQKVKPERATTGAEIVLDPTQRLQLITGIGGCFNEMGWDALNALSAEDREAVLQAIFSKDGACFNYCRLPMGANDFAMSFYSSADVAGDFNLVNFNIDRDRYILIPYIKAARQINPDLRIWASPWCPPAWMKTNNHYASAVRPSGEKDVNGLLPCEAIAEFSTGFRMEEGYLKTYADYFARFIKAYEAEGLPLECCLLYTSDAA
;
A
#
# COMPACT_ATOMS: atom_id res chain seq x y z
N MET A 1 62.94 -14.57 22.86
CA MET A 1 61.83 -13.60 23.02
C MET A 1 61.46 -12.84 21.75
N ARG A 2 62.28 -12.69 20.74
CA ARG A 2 61.93 -11.93 19.50
C ARG A 2 61.12 -12.72 18.45
N LEU A 3 61.08 -14.05 18.49
CA LEU A 3 60.35 -14.88 17.55
C LEU A 3 58.82 -14.98 17.91
N ILE A 4 58.50 -14.91 19.20
CA ILE A 4 57.10 -14.98 19.69
C ILE A 4 56.33 -13.71 19.39
N SER A 5 57.00 -12.56 19.37
CA SER A 5 56.39 -11.29 19.02
C SER A 5 55.98 -11.16 17.55
N LEU A 6 56.66 -11.87 16.64
CA LEU A 6 56.30 -11.86 15.20
C LEU A 6 55.10 -12.76 14.89
N ILE A 7 54.89 -13.83 15.66
CA ILE A 7 53.74 -14.73 15.47
C ILE A 7 52.45 -14.09 16.01
N LEU A 8 52.52 -13.26 17.06
CA LEU A 8 51.34 -12.55 17.58
C LEU A 8 50.87 -11.41 16.67
N LEU A 9 51.75 -10.84 15.84
CA LEU A 9 51.34 -9.82 14.87
C LEU A 9 50.63 -10.39 13.65
N PHE A 10 50.80 -11.65 13.31
CA PHE A 10 50.11 -12.32 12.19
C PHE A 10 48.75 -12.86 12.54
N LEU A 11 48.42 -12.99 13.82
CA LEU A 11 47.09 -13.46 14.28
C LEU A 11 46.06 -12.33 14.44
N LEU A 12 46.47 -11.07 14.24
CA LEU A 12 45.61 -9.89 14.24
C LEU A 12 45.20 -9.40 12.84
N SER A 13 45.53 -10.16 11.79
CA SER A 13 44.89 -9.97 10.48
C SER A 13 43.44 -10.46 10.58
N GLY A 14 42.62 -9.63 11.16
CA GLY A 14 41.16 -9.81 11.15
C GLY A 14 40.76 -10.16 9.71
N THR A 15 40.10 -11.28 9.53
CA THR A 15 39.47 -11.64 8.29
C THR A 15 38.50 -10.52 7.95
N VAL A 16 38.91 -9.62 7.05
CA VAL A 16 37.98 -8.69 6.41
C VAL A 16 37.02 -9.60 5.64
N SER A 17 35.89 -9.87 6.24
CA SER A 17 34.83 -10.58 5.58
C SER A 17 34.40 -9.70 4.40
N ALA A 18 34.81 -10.09 3.21
CA ALA A 18 34.42 -9.41 2.00
C ALA A 18 32.90 -9.44 1.95
N GLN A 19 32.27 -8.29 2.07
CA GLN A 19 30.81 -8.16 2.02
C GLN A 19 30.35 -8.67 0.66
N LYS A 20 29.52 -9.73 0.65
CA LYS A 20 28.98 -10.30 -0.59
C LYS A 20 27.98 -9.29 -1.17
N VAL A 21 28.31 -8.76 -2.33
CA VAL A 21 27.43 -7.84 -3.08
C VAL A 21 26.71 -8.65 -4.16
N GLU A 22 25.41 -8.56 -4.17
CA GLU A 22 24.56 -9.04 -5.26
C GLU A 22 23.93 -7.85 -5.97
N TRP A 23 24.07 -7.79 -7.27
CA TRP A 23 23.55 -6.72 -8.09
C TRP A 23 22.58 -7.25 -9.12
N TYR A 24 21.38 -6.69 -9.14
CA TYR A 24 20.33 -6.99 -10.11
C TYR A 24 19.98 -5.73 -10.89
N THR A 25 19.81 -5.86 -12.19
CA THR A 25 19.40 -4.77 -13.07
C THR A 25 18.10 -5.13 -13.78
N THR A 26 17.28 -4.11 -14.03
CA THR A 26 16.10 -4.22 -14.86
C THR A 26 16.22 -3.22 -16.00
N THR A 27 16.04 -3.72 -17.23
CA THR A 27 15.94 -2.91 -18.45
C THR A 27 14.59 -3.18 -19.12
N GLN A 28 14.24 -2.40 -20.11
CA GLN A 28 12.99 -2.57 -20.85
C GLN A 28 12.85 -3.99 -21.46
N THR A 29 13.94 -4.63 -21.83
CA THR A 29 13.97 -5.94 -22.50
C THR A 29 14.46 -7.08 -21.62
N SER A 30 15.00 -6.79 -20.44
CA SER A 30 15.64 -7.78 -19.55
C SER A 30 15.36 -7.43 -18.09
N PRO A 31 14.17 -7.81 -17.55
CA PRO A 31 13.83 -7.52 -16.18
C PRO A 31 14.57 -8.45 -15.21
N TRP A 32 14.99 -7.91 -14.07
CA TRP A 32 15.52 -8.63 -12.91
C TRP A 32 16.69 -9.57 -13.22
N VAL A 33 17.70 -9.08 -13.96
CA VAL A 33 18.89 -9.89 -14.33
C VAL A 33 19.98 -9.69 -13.32
N LYS A 34 20.46 -10.81 -12.75
CA LYS A 34 21.63 -10.82 -11.87
C LYS A 34 22.90 -10.50 -12.65
N GLN A 35 23.62 -9.47 -12.21
CA GLN A 35 24.86 -9.04 -12.82
C GLN A 35 26.08 -9.68 -12.14
N LYS A 36 27.16 -9.82 -12.90
CA LYS A 36 28.46 -10.21 -12.34
C LYS A 36 29.09 -9.02 -11.65
N VAL A 37 29.32 -9.10 -10.37
CA VAL A 37 30.02 -8.07 -9.60
C VAL A 37 31.50 -8.44 -9.55
N LYS A 38 32.37 -7.52 -9.96
CA LYS A 38 33.82 -7.60 -9.74
C LYS A 38 34.19 -6.51 -8.74
N PRO A 39 34.60 -6.90 -7.50
CA PRO A 39 35.08 -5.91 -6.55
C PRO A 39 36.37 -5.29 -7.08
N GLU A 40 36.37 -3.97 -7.19
CA GLU A 40 37.57 -3.17 -7.53
C GLU A 40 37.83 -2.19 -6.38
N ARG A 41 39.09 -1.73 -6.26
CA ARG A 41 39.38 -0.67 -5.30
C ARG A 41 38.67 0.61 -5.73
N ALA A 42 38.07 1.31 -4.74
CA ALA A 42 37.42 2.58 -4.99
C ALA A 42 38.33 3.53 -5.77
N THR A 43 37.87 3.94 -6.93
CA THR A 43 38.46 5.01 -7.71
C THR A 43 37.81 6.34 -7.34
N THR A 44 38.55 7.43 -7.41
CA THR A 44 38.00 8.79 -7.26
C THR A 44 36.97 9.02 -8.36
N GLY A 45 35.72 9.29 -8.00
CA GLY A 45 34.65 9.58 -8.96
C GLY A 45 33.54 8.52 -9.04
N ALA A 46 33.34 7.71 -7.98
CA ALA A 46 32.15 6.85 -7.90
C ALA A 46 30.87 7.68 -7.97
N GLU A 47 29.97 7.34 -8.92
CA GLU A 47 28.69 8.06 -9.10
C GLU A 47 27.70 7.79 -7.97
N ILE A 48 27.78 6.61 -7.35
CA ILE A 48 26.95 6.20 -6.23
C ILE A 48 27.83 5.77 -5.07
N VAL A 49 27.66 6.43 -3.94
CA VAL A 49 28.38 6.11 -2.70
C VAL A 49 27.37 5.64 -1.66
N LEU A 50 27.59 4.42 -1.14
CA LEU A 50 26.84 3.89 -0.01
C LEU A 50 27.63 4.14 1.26
N ASP A 51 27.12 4.99 2.15
CA ASP A 51 27.74 5.24 3.45
C ASP A 51 26.90 4.59 4.57
N PRO A 52 27.29 3.41 5.07
CA PRO A 52 26.56 2.69 6.11
C PRO A 52 26.65 3.36 7.48
N THR A 53 27.49 4.39 7.64
CA THR A 53 27.60 5.16 8.90
C THR A 53 26.51 6.22 9.02
N GLN A 54 25.97 6.69 7.91
CA GLN A 54 24.84 7.62 7.88
C GLN A 54 23.53 6.84 8.03
N ARG A 55 22.98 6.86 9.22
CA ARG A 55 21.68 6.27 9.49
C ARG A 55 20.59 7.32 9.31
N LEU A 56 19.66 7.04 8.38
CA LEU A 56 18.46 7.84 8.13
C LEU A 56 17.25 7.20 8.84
N GLN A 57 16.05 7.33 8.27
CA GLN A 57 14.84 6.71 8.81
C GLN A 57 14.92 5.17 8.78
N LEU A 58 14.26 4.55 9.75
CA LEU A 58 14.07 3.10 9.76
C LEU A 58 12.90 2.73 8.81
N ILE A 59 13.17 1.91 7.81
CA ILE A 59 12.13 1.29 7.00
C ILE A 59 11.56 0.12 7.78
N THR A 60 10.31 0.25 8.24
CA THR A 60 9.67 -0.74 9.11
C THR A 60 8.85 -1.77 8.35
N GLY A 61 8.62 -1.58 7.06
CA GLY A 61 7.87 -2.52 6.23
C GLY A 61 7.79 -2.09 4.78
N ILE A 62 7.45 -3.05 3.95
CA ILE A 62 7.20 -2.89 2.51
C ILE A 62 5.92 -3.65 2.18
N GLY A 63 5.11 -3.14 1.25
CA GLY A 63 3.90 -3.82 0.85
C GLY A 63 3.20 -3.14 -0.32
N GLY A 64 2.03 -3.66 -0.64
CA GLY A 64 1.14 -3.15 -1.68
C GLY A 64 -0.19 -2.68 -1.11
N CYS A 65 -1.13 -2.38 -2.00
CA CYS A 65 -2.50 -2.03 -1.66
C CYS A 65 -3.44 -3.20 -1.95
N PHE A 66 -4.20 -3.62 -0.95
CA PHE A 66 -5.34 -4.51 -1.17
C PHE A 66 -6.39 -3.80 -2.01
N ASN A 67 -7.00 -4.50 -2.96
CA ASN A 67 -8.05 -3.95 -3.81
C ASN A 67 -8.97 -5.05 -4.33
N GLU A 68 -10.16 -4.67 -4.78
CA GLU A 68 -11.19 -5.62 -5.22
C GLU A 68 -10.79 -6.38 -6.47
N MET A 69 -10.31 -5.68 -7.51
CA MET A 69 -9.90 -6.32 -8.78
C MET A 69 -8.76 -7.31 -8.59
N GLY A 70 -7.84 -7.03 -7.67
CA GLY A 70 -6.76 -7.95 -7.34
C GLY A 70 -7.26 -9.24 -6.71
N TRP A 71 -8.24 -9.16 -5.81
CA TRP A 71 -8.84 -10.36 -5.22
C TRP A 71 -9.68 -11.14 -6.22
N ASP A 72 -10.43 -10.45 -7.07
CA ASP A 72 -11.19 -11.07 -8.14
C ASP A 72 -10.29 -11.83 -9.13
N ALA A 73 -9.19 -11.19 -9.55
CA ALA A 73 -8.19 -11.83 -10.39
C ALA A 73 -7.57 -13.07 -9.76
N LEU A 74 -7.26 -13.02 -8.45
CA LEU A 74 -6.76 -14.18 -7.71
C LEU A 74 -7.80 -15.30 -7.61
N ASN A 75 -9.07 -14.97 -7.49
CA ASN A 75 -10.16 -15.96 -7.46
C ASN A 75 -10.46 -16.59 -8.83
N ALA A 76 -10.05 -15.96 -9.93
CA ALA A 76 -10.13 -16.55 -11.26
C ALA A 76 -9.07 -17.65 -11.51
N LEU A 77 -8.04 -17.74 -10.66
CA LEU A 77 -7.01 -18.77 -10.71
C LEU A 77 -7.49 -20.08 -10.09
N SER A 78 -6.78 -21.18 -10.39
CA SER A 78 -6.92 -22.39 -9.59
C SER A 78 -6.57 -22.14 -8.12
N ALA A 79 -7.07 -22.97 -7.21
CA ALA A 79 -6.72 -22.84 -5.78
C ALA A 79 -5.20 -22.96 -5.54
N GLU A 80 -4.53 -23.83 -6.30
CA GLU A 80 -3.08 -24.05 -6.25
C GLU A 80 -2.30 -22.83 -6.73
N ASP A 81 -2.68 -22.28 -7.90
CA ASP A 81 -2.01 -21.09 -8.46
C ASP A 81 -2.25 -19.85 -7.58
N ARG A 82 -3.46 -19.69 -7.05
CA ARG A 82 -3.78 -18.60 -6.12
C ARG A 82 -2.90 -18.68 -4.86
N GLU A 83 -2.79 -19.86 -4.27
CA GLU A 83 -1.93 -20.08 -3.11
C GLU A 83 -0.46 -19.78 -3.45
N ALA A 84 0.02 -20.23 -4.60
CA ALA A 84 1.39 -19.97 -5.06
C ALA A 84 1.67 -18.47 -5.21
N VAL A 85 0.71 -17.69 -5.76
CA VAL A 85 0.85 -16.23 -5.87
C VAL A 85 0.85 -15.57 -4.49
N LEU A 86 -0.06 -15.98 -3.59
CA LEU A 86 -0.10 -15.43 -2.24
C LEU A 86 1.19 -15.74 -1.48
N GLN A 87 1.73 -16.96 -1.60
CA GLN A 87 3.02 -17.33 -1.02
C GLN A 87 4.17 -16.48 -1.59
N ALA A 88 4.20 -16.25 -2.91
CA ALA A 88 5.21 -15.43 -3.55
C ALA A 88 5.19 -13.97 -3.06
N ILE A 89 4.02 -13.44 -2.68
CA ILE A 89 3.87 -12.06 -2.20
C ILE A 89 4.15 -11.94 -0.70
N PHE A 90 3.57 -12.82 0.13
CA PHE A 90 3.50 -12.61 1.57
C PHE A 90 4.46 -13.48 2.39
N SER A 91 4.97 -14.61 1.85
CA SER A 91 5.86 -15.47 2.59
C SER A 91 7.25 -14.85 2.77
N LYS A 92 8.00 -15.35 3.78
CA LYS A 92 9.38 -14.93 4.04
C LYS A 92 10.35 -15.28 2.91
N ASP A 93 10.03 -16.31 2.13
CA ASP A 93 10.81 -16.76 0.98
C ASP A 93 10.42 -16.02 -0.31
N GLY A 94 9.32 -15.27 -0.29
CA GLY A 94 8.85 -14.43 -1.40
C GLY A 94 9.21 -12.96 -1.23
N ALA A 95 8.32 -12.07 -1.67
CA ALA A 95 8.50 -10.62 -1.53
C ALA A 95 8.36 -10.12 -0.08
N CYS A 96 7.84 -10.95 0.81
CA CYS A 96 7.69 -10.69 2.24
C CYS A 96 6.96 -9.38 2.55
N PHE A 97 5.84 -9.12 1.83
CA PHE A 97 5.02 -7.94 2.13
C PHE A 97 4.50 -8.02 3.56
N ASN A 98 4.81 -7.01 4.35
CA ASN A 98 4.53 -6.97 5.77
C ASN A 98 3.90 -5.65 6.26
N TYR A 99 3.70 -4.68 5.35
CA TYR A 99 3.03 -3.42 5.66
C TYR A 99 2.18 -2.96 4.46
N CYS A 100 0.91 -3.30 4.46
CA CYS A 100 0.02 -3.13 3.32
C CYS A 100 -1.03 -2.04 3.57
N ARG A 101 -1.45 -1.41 2.48
CA ARG A 101 -2.52 -0.40 2.46
C ARG A 101 -3.88 -1.08 2.28
N LEU A 102 -4.89 -0.53 2.95
CA LEU A 102 -6.29 -0.85 2.78
C LEU A 102 -7.05 0.41 2.32
N PRO A 103 -7.80 0.38 1.21
CA PRO A 103 -8.65 1.49 0.85
C PRO A 103 -9.89 1.54 1.76
N MET A 104 -10.33 2.74 2.12
CA MET A 104 -11.61 2.97 2.77
C MET A 104 -12.62 3.38 1.70
N GLY A 105 -13.48 2.46 1.30
CA GLY A 105 -14.37 2.61 0.16
C GLY A 105 -13.68 2.39 -1.18
N ALA A 106 -14.35 2.77 -2.25
CA ALA A 106 -13.87 2.59 -3.61
C ALA A 106 -12.52 3.29 -3.86
N ASN A 107 -11.73 2.69 -4.74
CA ASN A 107 -10.47 3.21 -5.27
C ASN A 107 -10.41 2.91 -6.79
N ASP A 108 -9.28 3.22 -7.45
CA ASP A 108 -9.10 2.98 -8.89
C ASP A 108 -9.26 1.52 -9.32
N PHE A 109 -9.09 0.58 -8.39
CA PHE A 109 -9.20 -0.86 -8.61
C PHE A 109 -10.43 -1.46 -7.90
N ALA A 110 -11.43 -0.64 -7.60
CA ALA A 110 -12.73 -1.11 -7.13
C ALA A 110 -13.63 -1.47 -8.34
N MET A 111 -14.51 -2.42 -8.16
CA MET A 111 -15.46 -2.88 -9.17
C MET A 111 -16.53 -1.84 -9.50
N SER A 112 -16.83 -0.96 -8.55
CA SER A 112 -17.76 0.16 -8.70
C SER A 112 -17.54 1.19 -7.59
N PHE A 113 -18.14 2.37 -7.74
CA PHE A 113 -18.13 3.38 -6.68
C PHE A 113 -18.94 2.89 -5.48
N TYR A 114 -18.40 3.06 -4.29
CA TYR A 114 -19.09 2.78 -3.02
C TYR A 114 -18.37 3.46 -1.86
N SER A 115 -19.08 3.60 -0.75
CA SER A 115 -18.53 3.88 0.56
C SER A 115 -19.20 3.01 1.62
N SER A 116 -18.69 2.99 2.83
CA SER A 116 -19.34 2.30 3.95
C SER A 116 -20.53 3.07 4.53
N ALA A 117 -20.89 4.23 3.97
CA ALA A 117 -21.97 5.12 4.42
C ALA A 117 -22.66 5.81 3.22
N ASP A 118 -23.28 5.03 2.32
CA ASP A 118 -23.87 5.54 1.08
C ASP A 118 -25.26 6.15 1.25
N VAL A 119 -25.89 5.99 2.41
CA VAL A 119 -27.21 6.58 2.68
C VAL A 119 -27.08 8.09 2.92
N ALA A 120 -27.62 8.87 2.00
CA ALA A 120 -27.55 10.33 2.05
C ALA A 120 -28.25 10.90 3.30
N GLY A 121 -27.58 11.83 3.98
CA GLY A 121 -28.12 12.49 5.17
C GLY A 121 -28.07 11.65 6.45
N ASP A 122 -27.46 10.47 6.43
CA ASP A 122 -27.27 9.64 7.63
C ASP A 122 -26.13 10.18 8.50
N PHE A 123 -26.32 11.35 9.09
CA PHE A 123 -25.35 12.01 9.95
C PHE A 123 -25.01 11.21 11.22
N ASN A 124 -25.86 10.28 11.62
CA ASN A 124 -25.60 9.39 12.75
C ASN A 124 -24.97 8.06 12.35
N LEU A 125 -24.74 7.85 11.04
CA LEU A 125 -24.15 6.63 10.47
C LEU A 125 -24.88 5.36 10.92
N VAL A 126 -26.22 5.40 11.02
CA VAL A 126 -27.05 4.25 11.43
C VAL A 126 -26.94 3.12 10.41
N ASN A 127 -26.78 3.47 9.13
CA ASN A 127 -26.68 2.53 8.02
C ASN A 127 -25.22 2.22 7.64
N PHE A 128 -24.26 2.65 8.44
CA PHE A 128 -22.86 2.32 8.21
C PHE A 128 -22.62 0.82 8.23
N ASN A 129 -21.96 0.28 7.21
CA ASN A 129 -21.58 -1.13 7.19
C ASN A 129 -20.33 -1.34 6.31
N ILE A 130 -19.65 -2.46 6.50
CA ILE A 130 -18.52 -2.95 5.71
C ILE A 130 -18.87 -4.27 5.01
N ASP A 131 -20.13 -4.51 4.71
CA ASP A 131 -20.58 -5.80 4.17
C ASP A 131 -19.90 -6.13 2.84
N ARG A 132 -19.70 -5.13 1.98
CA ARG A 132 -18.96 -5.30 0.73
C ARG A 132 -17.52 -5.77 0.97
N ASP A 133 -16.83 -5.17 1.92
CA ASP A 133 -15.46 -5.54 2.26
C ASP A 133 -15.39 -6.97 2.83
N ARG A 134 -16.45 -7.42 3.54
CA ARG A 134 -16.56 -8.79 4.04
C ARG A 134 -16.55 -9.84 2.93
N TYR A 135 -17.04 -9.48 1.74
CA TYR A 135 -17.02 -10.38 0.59
C TYR A 135 -15.71 -10.37 -0.18
N ILE A 136 -14.97 -9.26 -0.20
CA ILE A 136 -13.85 -9.08 -1.12
C ILE A 136 -12.55 -8.79 -0.37
N LEU A 137 -12.44 -7.65 0.32
CA LEU A 137 -11.17 -7.21 0.91
C LEU A 137 -10.78 -8.01 2.16
N ILE A 138 -11.73 -8.30 3.03
CA ILE A 138 -11.48 -9.04 4.27
C ILE A 138 -10.99 -10.47 4.01
N PRO A 139 -11.59 -11.25 3.08
CA PRO A 139 -11.05 -12.56 2.71
C PRO A 139 -9.64 -12.48 2.14
N TYR A 140 -9.33 -11.48 1.31
CA TYR A 140 -7.98 -11.28 0.78
C TYR A 140 -6.97 -11.04 1.89
N ILE A 141 -7.28 -10.13 2.80
CA ILE A 141 -6.40 -9.80 3.92
C ILE A 141 -6.21 -11.01 4.85
N LYS A 142 -7.28 -11.75 5.13
CA LYS A 142 -7.21 -12.96 5.96
C LYS A 142 -6.34 -14.03 5.31
N ALA A 143 -6.43 -14.23 3.98
CA ALA A 143 -5.54 -15.13 3.24
C ALA A 143 -4.08 -14.69 3.32
N ALA A 144 -3.80 -13.40 3.16
CA ALA A 144 -2.45 -12.86 3.33
C ALA A 144 -1.90 -13.06 4.76
N ARG A 145 -2.73 -12.85 5.78
CA ARG A 145 -2.35 -13.05 7.19
C ARG A 145 -2.17 -14.50 7.60
N GLN A 146 -2.80 -15.45 6.92
CA GLN A 146 -2.50 -16.87 7.12
C GLN A 146 -1.05 -17.20 6.77
N ILE A 147 -0.49 -16.52 5.77
CA ILE A 147 0.88 -16.72 5.32
C ILE A 147 1.86 -15.83 6.12
N ASN A 148 1.49 -14.57 6.36
CA ASN A 148 2.27 -13.63 7.16
C ASN A 148 1.43 -13.09 8.33
N PRO A 149 1.44 -13.75 9.50
CA PRO A 149 0.69 -13.30 10.67
C PRO A 149 1.10 -11.92 11.20
N ASP A 150 2.32 -11.49 10.92
CA ASP A 150 2.87 -10.19 11.33
C ASP A 150 2.51 -9.06 10.35
N LEU A 151 1.70 -9.35 9.33
CA LEU A 151 1.26 -8.35 8.36
C LEU A 151 0.51 -7.21 9.05
N ARG A 152 1.05 -6.01 8.95
CA ARG A 152 0.46 -4.75 9.44
C ARG A 152 -0.33 -4.08 8.32
N ILE A 153 -1.39 -3.39 8.70
CA ILE A 153 -2.32 -2.78 7.75
C ILE A 153 -2.55 -1.33 8.16
N TRP A 154 -2.47 -0.44 7.20
CA TRP A 154 -2.90 0.94 7.35
C TRP A 154 -4.00 1.26 6.34
N ALA A 155 -4.95 2.08 6.72
CA ALA A 155 -6.08 2.45 5.88
C ALA A 155 -5.93 3.86 5.31
N SER A 156 -6.54 4.10 4.16
CA SER A 156 -6.65 5.44 3.60
C SER A 156 -7.96 5.63 2.84
N PRO A 157 -8.68 6.72 3.08
CA PRO A 157 -9.83 7.08 2.26
C PRO A 157 -9.35 7.59 0.90
N TRP A 158 -10.13 7.28 -0.14
CA TRP A 158 -9.93 7.80 -1.49
C TRP A 158 -10.95 8.90 -1.80
N CYS A 159 -12.17 8.70 -1.33
CA CYS A 159 -13.24 9.65 -1.49
C CYS A 159 -14.16 9.59 -0.25
N PRO A 160 -14.64 10.72 0.26
CA PRO A 160 -15.71 10.68 1.25
C PRO A 160 -16.99 10.11 0.63
N PRO A 161 -17.96 9.65 1.45
CA PRO A 161 -19.28 9.29 0.94
C PRO A 161 -19.82 10.38 0.02
N ALA A 162 -20.33 9.99 -1.15
CA ALA A 162 -20.68 10.92 -2.23
C ALA A 162 -21.61 12.06 -1.77
N TRP A 163 -22.55 11.78 -0.87
CA TRP A 163 -23.47 12.78 -0.33
C TRP A 163 -22.82 13.85 0.57
N MET A 164 -21.59 13.59 1.02
CA MET A 164 -20.78 14.58 1.77
C MET A 164 -20.02 15.54 0.83
N LYS A 165 -20.12 15.34 -0.48
CA LYS A 165 -19.52 16.22 -1.49
C LYS A 165 -20.59 17.14 -2.11
N THR A 166 -20.16 18.29 -2.59
CA THR A 166 -21.04 19.29 -3.20
C THR A 166 -21.70 18.82 -4.48
N ASN A 167 -21.02 17.91 -5.22
CA ASN A 167 -21.55 17.31 -6.44
C ASN A 167 -22.29 15.98 -6.23
N ASN A 168 -22.38 15.49 -5.00
CA ASN A 168 -22.98 14.20 -4.64
C ASN A 168 -22.48 13.02 -5.48
N HIS A 169 -21.24 13.07 -5.96
CA HIS A 169 -20.66 12.07 -6.83
C HIS A 169 -19.27 11.64 -6.33
N TYR A 170 -18.88 10.37 -6.58
CA TYR A 170 -17.56 9.87 -6.23
C TYR A 170 -16.46 10.68 -6.94
N ALA A 171 -16.56 10.81 -8.26
CA ALA A 171 -15.58 11.53 -9.06
C ALA A 171 -15.70 13.06 -8.87
N SER A 172 -14.56 13.75 -9.00
CA SER A 172 -14.48 15.21 -8.95
C SER A 172 -14.31 15.84 -10.32
N ALA A 173 -13.73 15.11 -11.28
CA ALA A 173 -13.50 15.57 -12.63
C ALA A 173 -14.20 14.68 -13.66
N VAL A 174 -14.61 15.27 -14.76
CA VAL A 174 -15.15 14.54 -15.93
C VAL A 174 -14.01 13.90 -16.69
N ARG A 175 -14.17 12.66 -17.12
CA ARG A 175 -13.23 12.07 -18.09
C ARG A 175 -13.33 12.76 -19.44
N PRO A 176 -12.22 12.96 -20.16
CA PRO A 176 -12.25 13.56 -21.49
C PRO A 176 -13.17 12.81 -22.45
N SER A 177 -13.84 13.55 -23.31
CA SER A 177 -14.70 12.97 -24.34
C SER A 177 -13.89 12.11 -25.30
N GLY A 178 -14.36 10.89 -25.56
CA GLY A 178 -13.69 9.91 -26.42
C GLY A 178 -13.11 8.68 -25.69
N GLU A 179 -13.04 8.69 -24.38
CA GLU A 179 -12.77 7.50 -23.60
C GLU A 179 -14.02 6.60 -23.52
N LYS A 180 -13.81 5.29 -23.59
CA LYS A 180 -14.92 4.33 -23.56
C LYS A 180 -15.67 4.29 -22.23
N ASP A 181 -14.94 4.57 -21.14
CA ASP A 181 -15.52 4.55 -19.80
C ASP A 181 -15.70 5.97 -19.29
N VAL A 182 -16.93 6.45 -19.32
CA VAL A 182 -17.33 7.66 -18.65
C VAL A 182 -17.64 7.35 -17.18
N ASN A 183 -17.17 8.20 -16.27
CA ASN A 183 -17.41 8.04 -14.83
C ASN A 183 -18.81 8.47 -14.37
N GLY A 184 -19.69 8.84 -15.31
CA GLY A 184 -21.06 9.26 -15.01
C GLY A 184 -21.22 10.70 -14.55
N LEU A 185 -20.14 11.47 -14.37
CA LEU A 185 -20.18 12.86 -13.96
C LEU A 185 -20.45 13.77 -15.16
N LEU A 186 -21.40 14.69 -15.03
CA LEU A 186 -21.66 15.71 -16.03
C LEU A 186 -20.68 16.88 -15.90
N PRO A 187 -20.37 17.61 -16.99
CA PRO A 187 -19.47 18.76 -16.92
C PRO A 187 -19.88 19.85 -15.94
N CYS A 188 -21.21 20.05 -15.75
CA CYS A 188 -21.73 21.02 -14.79
C CYS A 188 -21.63 20.58 -13.33
N GLU A 189 -21.33 19.31 -13.07
CA GLU A 189 -21.17 18.72 -11.76
C GLU A 189 -19.69 18.57 -11.36
N ALA A 190 -18.77 18.89 -12.27
CA ALA A 190 -17.34 18.84 -11.98
C ALA A 190 -16.98 19.83 -10.86
N ILE A 191 -16.14 19.37 -9.96
CA ILE A 191 -15.61 20.21 -8.87
C ILE A 191 -14.44 21.01 -9.43
N ALA A 192 -14.27 22.23 -8.96
CA ALA A 192 -13.18 23.09 -9.36
C ALA A 192 -11.82 22.44 -9.03
N GLU A 193 -10.84 22.65 -9.88
CA GLU A 193 -9.46 22.21 -9.65
C GLU A 193 -8.97 22.65 -8.26
N PHE A 194 -8.15 21.81 -7.64
CA PHE A 194 -7.61 22.00 -6.30
C PHE A 194 -8.66 22.04 -5.17
N SER A 195 -9.88 21.57 -5.44
CA SER A 195 -10.94 21.42 -4.42
C SER A 195 -11.34 19.96 -4.29
N THR A 196 -11.52 19.49 -3.05
CA THR A 196 -12.09 18.17 -2.77
C THR A 196 -13.59 18.12 -2.96
N GLY A 197 -14.25 19.26 -3.03
CA GLY A 197 -15.70 19.39 -3.02
C GLY A 197 -16.37 18.92 -1.73
N PHE A 198 -15.62 18.66 -0.68
CA PHE A 198 -16.19 18.25 0.61
C PHE A 198 -17.03 19.38 1.22
N ARG A 199 -18.16 19.01 1.81
CA ARG A 199 -19.04 19.96 2.52
C ARG A 199 -18.44 20.26 3.88
N MET A 200 -18.06 21.53 4.11
CA MET A 200 -17.26 21.96 5.27
C MET A 200 -18.11 22.32 6.50
N GLU A 201 -19.43 22.19 6.42
CA GLU A 201 -20.33 22.43 7.55
C GLU A 201 -20.04 21.44 8.68
N GLU A 202 -20.16 21.89 9.92
CA GLU A 202 -19.80 21.15 11.13
C GLU A 202 -20.40 19.73 11.19
N GLY A 203 -21.66 19.59 10.77
CA GLY A 203 -22.34 18.29 10.72
C GLY A 203 -21.62 17.27 9.83
N TYR A 204 -21.17 17.69 8.65
CA TYR A 204 -20.43 16.82 7.72
C TYR A 204 -19.04 16.47 8.25
N LEU A 205 -18.30 17.45 8.78
CA LEU A 205 -16.98 17.24 9.35
C LEU A 205 -17.03 16.23 10.51
N LYS A 206 -17.98 16.41 11.43
CA LYS A 206 -18.18 15.48 12.54
C LYS A 206 -18.52 14.08 12.07
N THR A 207 -19.49 13.97 11.14
CA THR A 207 -19.89 12.67 10.61
C THR A 207 -18.75 11.96 9.89
N TYR A 208 -17.93 12.71 9.14
CA TYR A 208 -16.79 12.11 8.46
C TYR A 208 -15.72 11.65 9.45
N ALA A 209 -15.48 12.37 10.54
CA ALA A 209 -14.61 11.90 11.61
C ALA A 209 -15.15 10.62 12.28
N ASP A 210 -16.47 10.57 12.56
CA ASP A 210 -17.14 9.38 13.10
C ASP A 210 -17.09 8.20 12.11
N TYR A 211 -17.13 8.45 10.81
CA TYR A 211 -16.98 7.44 9.75
C TYR A 211 -15.63 6.72 9.84
N PHE A 212 -14.52 7.45 10.01
CA PHE A 212 -13.20 6.84 10.21
C PHE A 212 -13.17 5.97 11.47
N ALA A 213 -13.69 6.49 12.58
CA ALA A 213 -13.70 5.76 13.84
C ALA A 213 -14.50 4.45 13.74
N ARG A 214 -15.65 4.48 13.04
CA ARG A 214 -16.47 3.29 12.81
C ARG A 214 -15.79 2.29 11.90
N PHE A 215 -15.13 2.76 10.85
CA PHE A 215 -14.41 1.88 9.93
C PHE A 215 -13.29 1.12 10.66
N ILE A 216 -12.49 1.82 11.44
CA ILE A 216 -11.41 1.21 12.23
C ILE A 216 -11.98 0.14 13.18
N LYS A 217 -13.02 0.48 13.94
CA LYS A 217 -13.68 -0.46 14.85
C LYS A 217 -14.30 -1.67 14.16
N ALA A 218 -14.87 -1.47 12.97
CA ALA A 218 -15.47 -2.55 12.20
C ALA A 218 -14.40 -3.55 11.73
N TYR A 219 -13.25 -3.08 11.27
CA TYR A 219 -12.13 -3.95 10.89
C TYR A 219 -11.49 -4.62 12.11
N GLU A 220 -11.37 -3.93 13.23
CA GLU A 220 -10.92 -4.52 14.50
C GLU A 220 -11.84 -5.66 14.94
N ALA A 221 -13.16 -5.49 14.82
CA ALA A 221 -14.14 -6.54 15.10
C ALA A 221 -14.03 -7.77 14.18
N GLU A 222 -13.51 -7.61 12.96
CA GLU A 222 -13.18 -8.70 12.04
C GLU A 222 -11.85 -9.41 12.39
N GLY A 223 -11.16 -8.97 13.45
CA GLY A 223 -9.82 -9.46 13.82
C GLY A 223 -8.68 -8.88 12.96
N LEU A 224 -8.93 -7.77 12.30
CA LEU A 224 -8.00 -7.08 11.39
C LEU A 224 -7.70 -5.66 11.91
N PRO A 225 -6.99 -5.51 13.05
CA PRO A 225 -6.66 -4.19 13.58
C PRO A 225 -5.85 -3.39 12.58
N LEU A 226 -6.21 -2.12 12.41
CA LEU A 226 -5.50 -1.15 11.58
C LEU A 226 -4.49 -0.38 12.43
N GLU A 227 -3.25 -0.30 11.98
CA GLU A 227 -2.18 0.41 12.69
C GLU A 227 -2.40 1.92 12.68
N CYS A 228 -2.83 2.44 11.54
CA CYS A 228 -3.20 3.84 11.38
C CYS A 228 -4.16 4.04 10.22
N CYS A 229 -4.81 5.20 10.20
CA CYS A 229 -5.55 5.68 9.05
C CYS A 229 -4.90 6.99 8.59
N LEU A 230 -4.41 7.01 7.36
CA LEU A 230 -3.81 8.18 6.76
C LEU A 230 -4.84 8.90 5.90
N LEU A 231 -5.18 10.12 6.29
CA LEU A 231 -5.91 11.03 5.44
C LEU A 231 -4.93 11.55 4.38
N TYR A 232 -4.92 10.92 3.22
CA TYR A 232 -4.06 11.29 2.12
C TYR A 232 -4.81 12.22 1.17
N THR A 233 -4.30 13.40 0.96
CA THR A 233 -4.70 14.26 -0.15
C THR A 233 -3.88 13.86 -1.36
N SER A 234 -4.42 12.98 -2.21
CA SER A 234 -3.76 12.67 -3.47
C SER A 234 -4.23 13.65 -4.52
N ASP A 235 -3.32 14.10 -5.37
CA ASP A 235 -3.63 14.92 -6.54
C ASP A 235 -4.43 14.14 -7.61
N ALA A 236 -4.78 12.88 -7.31
CA ALA A 236 -5.50 11.96 -8.19
C ALA A 236 -7.01 11.90 -7.92
N ALA A 237 -7.54 12.75 -7.02
CA ALA A 237 -8.98 12.81 -6.77
C ALA A 237 -9.68 13.85 -7.65
#